data_5020757f4c98528743d7eceab9de5e5b
#
_entry.id   5020757f4c98528743d7eceab9de5e5b
#
_cell.length_a   1.000
_cell.length_b   1.000
_cell.length_c   1.000
_cell.angle_alpha   90.00
_cell.angle_beta   90.00
_cell.angle_gamma   90.00
#
_symmetry.space_group_name_H-M   'P 1'
#
loop_
_entity.id
_entity.type
_entity.pdbx_description
1 polymer ?
#
loop_
_entity_poly.entity_id
_entity_poly.type
_entity_poly.pdbx_seq_one_letter_code
_entity_poly.pdbx_strand_id
1 'polypeptide(L)'
;MKGDDYIKVQTKVLLFGAIVFIILAIVLDSIQNKEEVKIEEGIATAGVVNVPLEALNSAMETSVVVEDTEVEIVAIEEPKWVEMDVPNGNSFKSYMDCKYITDESSAQYQLKYEYLSSASGIMIVEDRYVIALGSYYTTEIGCRVDLVMENGEVVRCIVGDCKADCHTDSTNRQHSVDGSVVEFIVCTDNLSDKVRAMGDISYADPRLMGEIASIRVYTEN
;
A
#
# COMPACT_ATOMS: atom_id res chain seq x y z
N MET A 1 36.01 -5.38 5.55
CA MET A 1 35.29 -6.65 5.75
C MET A 1 36.21 -7.75 5.25
N LYS A 2 36.55 -8.73 6.10
CA LYS A 2 37.40 -9.85 5.72
C LYS A 2 36.58 -10.83 4.87
N GLY A 3 37.22 -11.51 3.90
CA GLY A 3 36.55 -12.39 2.94
C GLY A 3 35.60 -13.45 3.53
N ASP A 4 35.90 -13.90 4.76
CA ASP A 4 35.10 -14.89 5.48
C ASP A 4 33.71 -14.42 5.86
N ASP A 5 33.52 -13.11 6.12
CA ASP A 5 32.20 -12.54 6.45
C ASP A 5 31.30 -12.43 5.21
N TYR A 6 31.92 -12.17 4.05
CA TYR A 6 31.17 -12.12 2.78
C TYR A 6 30.63 -13.49 2.35
N ILE A 7 31.44 -14.54 2.55
CA ILE A 7 31.02 -15.92 2.23
C ILE A 7 29.88 -16.37 3.13
N LYS A 8 29.93 -16.05 4.44
CA LYS A 8 28.85 -16.38 5.39
C LYS A 8 27.54 -15.70 5.07
N VAL A 9 27.56 -14.44 4.62
CA VAL A 9 26.36 -13.71 4.21
C VAL A 9 25.78 -14.30 2.92
N GLN A 10 26.60 -14.61 1.93
CA GLN A 10 26.16 -15.23 0.67
C GLN A 10 25.53 -16.61 0.92
N THR A 11 26.10 -17.43 1.80
CA THR A 11 25.55 -18.75 2.13
C THR A 11 24.20 -18.64 2.85
N LYS A 12 24.01 -17.66 3.75
CA LYS A 12 22.72 -17.40 4.40
C LYS A 12 21.65 -16.95 3.44
N VAL A 13 21.97 -16.08 2.48
CA VAL A 13 21.02 -15.59 1.45
C VAL A 13 20.61 -16.73 0.52
N LEU A 14 21.53 -17.58 0.10
CA LEU A 14 21.24 -18.77 -0.72
C LEU A 14 20.38 -19.79 0.02
N LEU A 15 20.63 -20.01 1.31
CA LEU A 15 19.84 -20.94 2.13
C LEU A 15 18.40 -20.41 2.34
N PHE A 16 18.25 -19.10 2.59
CA PHE A 16 16.94 -18.45 2.74
C PHE A 16 16.14 -18.52 1.44
N GLY A 17 16.77 -18.27 0.30
CA GLY A 17 16.14 -18.41 -1.03
C GLY A 17 15.66 -19.83 -1.30
N ALA A 18 16.44 -20.86 -0.95
CA ALA A 18 16.08 -22.26 -1.11
C ALA A 18 14.86 -22.65 -0.25
N ILE A 19 14.80 -22.19 1.00
CA ILE A 19 13.67 -22.46 1.92
C ILE A 19 12.38 -21.81 1.39
N VAL A 20 12.44 -20.57 0.92
CA VAL A 20 11.27 -19.87 0.34
C VAL A 20 10.77 -20.62 -0.91
N PHE A 21 11.65 -21.13 -1.76
CA PHE A 21 11.27 -21.90 -2.95
C PHE A 21 10.61 -23.24 -2.59
N ILE A 22 11.08 -23.93 -1.56
CA ILE A 22 10.50 -25.19 -1.09
C ILE A 22 9.09 -24.95 -0.51
N ILE A 23 8.91 -23.90 0.29
CA ILE A 23 7.59 -23.53 0.84
C ILE A 23 6.62 -23.18 -0.28
N LEU A 24 7.06 -22.42 -1.28
CA LEU A 24 6.23 -22.06 -2.42
C LEU A 24 5.82 -23.29 -3.25
N ALA A 25 6.72 -24.24 -3.45
CA ALA A 25 6.43 -25.50 -4.15
C ALA A 25 5.40 -26.35 -3.40
N ILE A 26 5.49 -26.45 -2.06
CA ILE A 26 4.52 -27.19 -1.21
C ILE A 26 3.14 -26.52 -1.27
N VAL A 27 3.08 -25.19 -1.22
CA VAL A 27 1.82 -24.44 -1.33
C VAL A 27 1.18 -24.61 -2.70
N LEU A 28 1.96 -24.60 -3.77
CA LEU A 28 1.45 -24.83 -5.15
C LEU A 28 0.94 -26.25 -5.34
N ASP A 29 1.61 -27.27 -4.78
CA ASP A 29 1.16 -28.68 -4.84
C ASP A 29 -0.13 -28.87 -4.06
N SER A 30 -0.30 -28.19 -2.90
CA SER A 30 -1.52 -28.19 -2.10
C SER A 30 -2.72 -27.52 -2.79
N ILE A 31 -2.46 -26.54 -3.68
CA ILE A 31 -3.50 -25.87 -4.47
C ILE A 31 -3.95 -26.73 -5.66
N GLN A 32 -3.08 -27.57 -6.20
CA GLN A 32 -3.41 -28.46 -7.33
C GLN A 32 -4.17 -29.72 -6.93
N ASN A 33 -4.03 -30.19 -5.69
CA ASN A 33 -4.77 -31.32 -5.12
C ASN A 33 -6.01 -30.86 -4.36
N LYS A 34 -6.99 -30.24 -5.06
CA LYS A 34 -8.32 -29.95 -4.50
C LYS A 34 -9.14 -31.23 -4.29
N GLU A 35 -9.19 -31.74 -3.07
CA GLU A 35 -10.38 -32.39 -2.54
C GLU A 35 -11.26 -31.31 -1.88
N GLU A 36 -12.56 -31.33 -2.22
CA GLU A 36 -13.57 -30.38 -1.72
C GLU A 36 -13.67 -30.46 -0.19
N VAL A 37 -13.24 -29.41 0.50
CA VAL A 37 -13.54 -29.21 1.92
C VAL A 37 -14.82 -28.40 2.02
N LYS A 38 -15.90 -29.04 2.44
CA LYS A 38 -17.13 -28.38 2.87
C LYS A 38 -16.83 -27.49 4.07
N ILE A 39 -17.00 -26.20 3.90
CA ILE A 39 -16.90 -25.22 4.98
C ILE A 39 -18.27 -25.13 5.63
N GLU A 40 -18.41 -25.62 6.88
CA GLU A 40 -19.52 -25.22 7.75
C GLU A 40 -19.19 -23.85 8.38
N GLU A 41 -20.17 -22.95 8.31
CA GLU A 41 -20.07 -21.60 8.90
C GLU A 41 -19.89 -21.67 10.41
N GLY A 42 -18.81 -21.10 10.93
CA GLY A 42 -18.57 -20.92 12.36
C GLY A 42 -17.24 -20.25 12.67
N ILE A 43 -17.31 -18.96 12.98
CA ILE A 43 -16.38 -18.13 13.78
C ILE A 43 -14.89 -18.29 13.46
N ALA A 44 -14.31 -17.23 12.85
CA ALA A 44 -12.90 -17.08 12.57
C ALA A 44 -12.08 -17.02 13.87
N THR A 45 -11.34 -18.07 14.15
CA THR A 45 -10.17 -18.08 15.03
C THR A 45 -8.97 -18.49 14.18
N ALA A 46 -7.83 -17.79 14.37
CA ALA A 46 -6.59 -17.96 13.65
C ALA A 46 -6.28 -19.43 13.32
N GLY A 47 -6.15 -19.73 12.03
CA GLY A 47 -5.97 -21.10 11.54
C GLY A 47 -4.60 -21.65 11.92
N VAL A 48 -4.58 -22.56 12.87
CA VAL A 48 -3.47 -23.49 13.05
C VAL A 48 -3.52 -24.48 11.89
N VAL A 49 -2.56 -24.40 10.98
CA VAL A 49 -2.38 -25.40 9.93
C VAL A 49 -1.89 -26.67 10.59
N ASN A 50 -2.78 -27.65 10.80
CA ASN A 50 -2.42 -28.99 11.27
C ASN A 50 -1.76 -29.76 10.11
N VAL A 51 -0.43 -29.77 10.10
CA VAL A 51 0.34 -30.68 9.24
C VAL A 51 0.34 -32.06 9.91
N PRO A 52 -0.03 -33.16 9.21
CA PRO A 52 0.00 -34.49 9.81
C PRO A 52 1.41 -34.84 10.29
N LEU A 53 1.52 -35.34 11.51
CA LEU A 53 2.77 -35.67 12.18
C LEU A 53 3.66 -36.67 11.39
N GLU A 54 3.06 -37.48 10.51
CA GLU A 54 3.76 -38.44 9.67
C GLU A 54 4.56 -37.77 8.53
N ALA A 55 4.15 -36.61 8.05
CA ALA A 55 4.89 -35.83 7.04
C ALA A 55 6.14 -35.15 7.64
N LEU A 56 6.12 -34.85 8.95
CA LEU A 56 7.28 -34.27 9.64
C LEU A 56 8.37 -35.33 9.94
N ASN A 57 8.02 -36.58 10.20
CA ASN A 57 9.00 -37.61 10.58
C ASN A 57 9.87 -38.09 9.41
N SER A 58 9.41 -37.95 8.16
CA SER A 58 10.22 -38.33 6.98
C SER A 58 11.30 -37.29 6.58
N ALA A 59 11.20 -36.07 7.11
CA ALA A 59 12.15 -34.98 6.82
C ALA A 59 13.20 -34.77 7.93
N MET A 60 13.15 -35.49 9.04
CA MET A 60 13.95 -35.21 10.24
C MET A 60 15.10 -36.22 10.52
N GLU A 61 15.68 -36.87 9.51
CA GLU A 61 16.96 -37.61 9.70
C GLU A 61 18.21 -36.79 9.45
N THR A 62 18.08 -35.46 9.39
CA THR A 62 19.27 -34.58 9.45
C THR A 62 19.19 -33.79 10.74
N SER A 63 20.01 -34.14 11.70
CA SER A 63 20.12 -33.50 13.02
C SER A 63 20.46 -32.02 12.86
N VAL A 64 19.44 -31.17 12.86
CA VAL A 64 19.56 -29.71 13.07
C VAL A 64 19.37 -29.49 14.58
N VAL A 65 20.43 -29.16 15.27
CA VAL A 65 20.34 -28.60 16.63
C VAL A 65 19.71 -27.24 16.49
N VAL A 66 18.43 -27.16 16.82
CA VAL A 66 17.72 -25.86 16.96
C VAL A 66 18.09 -25.36 18.34
N GLU A 67 19.00 -24.39 18.44
CA GLU A 67 19.13 -23.58 19.66
C GLU A 67 17.77 -22.93 19.91
N ASP A 68 17.27 -23.02 21.14
CA ASP A 68 16.07 -22.37 21.65
C ASP A 68 16.16 -20.85 21.42
N THR A 69 15.74 -20.38 20.26
CA THR A 69 15.47 -18.97 20.04
C THR A 69 14.03 -18.74 20.45
N GLU A 70 13.85 -18.16 21.63
CA GLU A 70 12.60 -17.59 22.10
C GLU A 70 12.12 -16.61 21.01
N VAL A 71 11.10 -17.00 20.25
CA VAL A 71 10.48 -16.11 19.25
C VAL A 71 9.61 -15.14 20.03
N GLU A 72 10.14 -13.94 20.29
CA GLU A 72 9.38 -12.84 20.85
C GLU A 72 8.29 -12.48 19.81
N ILE A 73 7.06 -12.89 20.10
CA ILE A 73 5.90 -12.46 19.28
C ILE A 73 5.65 -11.01 19.64
N VAL A 74 6.25 -10.09 18.87
CA VAL A 74 5.92 -8.68 18.92
C VAL A 74 4.46 -8.56 18.47
N ALA A 75 3.58 -8.17 19.38
CA ALA A 75 2.20 -7.84 19.04
C ALA A 75 2.24 -6.68 18.03
N ILE A 76 1.82 -6.95 16.79
CA ILE A 76 1.65 -5.89 15.79
C ILE A 76 0.42 -5.11 16.23
N GLU A 77 0.62 -3.92 16.80
CA GLU A 77 -0.48 -3.00 17.10
C GLU A 77 -1.17 -2.64 15.78
N GLU A 78 -2.51 -2.73 15.77
CA GLU A 78 -3.28 -2.31 14.60
C GLU A 78 -3.09 -0.80 14.39
N PRO A 79 -2.84 -0.36 13.13
CA PRO A 79 -2.61 1.05 12.86
C PRO A 79 -3.85 1.87 13.21
N LYS A 80 -3.66 2.94 13.96
CA LYS A 80 -4.74 3.84 14.38
C LYS A 80 -4.99 4.87 13.30
N TRP A 81 -6.25 5.09 12.94
CA TRP A 81 -6.67 6.13 12.01
C TRP A 81 -7.95 6.83 12.51
N VAL A 82 -8.17 8.02 11.99
CA VAL A 82 -9.44 8.76 12.09
C VAL A 82 -10.14 8.66 10.74
N GLU A 83 -11.40 8.22 10.73
CA GLU A 83 -12.21 8.21 9.52
C GLU A 83 -12.92 9.54 9.36
N MET A 84 -12.75 10.18 8.20
CA MET A 84 -13.27 11.52 7.89
C MET A 84 -14.25 11.45 6.74
N ASP A 85 -15.33 12.22 6.85
CA ASP A 85 -16.36 12.35 5.83
C ASP A 85 -15.87 13.19 4.64
N VAL A 86 -16.41 12.92 3.48
CA VAL A 86 -16.11 13.63 2.23
C VAL A 86 -17.40 14.23 1.64
N PRO A 87 -17.31 15.33 0.87
CA PRO A 87 -18.45 15.87 0.13
C PRO A 87 -18.97 14.86 -0.90
N ASN A 88 -20.28 14.82 -1.13
CA ASN A 88 -20.90 14.02 -2.17
C ASN A 88 -20.54 14.53 -3.58
N GLY A 89 -20.69 13.68 -4.60
CA GLY A 89 -20.39 14.05 -5.99
C GLY A 89 -18.91 14.13 -6.30
N ASN A 90 -18.06 13.38 -5.56
CA ASN A 90 -16.60 13.42 -5.63
C ASN A 90 -16.02 12.33 -6.54
N SER A 91 -16.76 11.90 -7.56
CA SER A 91 -16.29 10.86 -8.50
C SER A 91 -15.11 11.31 -9.36
N PHE A 92 -15.03 12.61 -9.67
CA PHE A 92 -13.92 13.22 -10.40
C PHE A 92 -12.68 13.34 -9.51
N LYS A 93 -11.52 12.93 -10.02
CA LYS A 93 -10.24 13.04 -9.32
C LYS A 93 -9.22 13.72 -10.21
N SER A 94 -8.80 14.91 -9.79
CA SER A 94 -7.77 15.69 -10.48
C SER A 94 -6.38 15.09 -10.34
N TYR A 95 -5.44 15.61 -11.10
CA TYR A 95 -4.03 15.30 -10.96
C TYR A 95 -3.14 16.50 -11.27
N MET A 96 -1.94 16.51 -10.69
CA MET A 96 -0.89 17.46 -11.03
C MET A 96 0.44 16.75 -11.28
N ASP A 97 1.26 17.32 -12.15
CA ASP A 97 2.60 16.77 -12.44
C ASP A 97 3.56 17.05 -11.28
N CYS A 98 4.31 16.04 -10.87
CA CYS A 98 5.31 16.14 -9.80
C CYS A 98 6.39 17.19 -10.06
N LYS A 99 6.59 17.61 -11.32
CA LYS A 99 7.55 18.67 -11.67
C LYS A 99 7.19 20.05 -11.08
N TYR A 100 5.90 20.27 -10.73
CA TYR A 100 5.45 21.52 -10.12
C TYR A 100 5.83 21.66 -8.64
N ILE A 101 6.25 20.58 -7.99
CA ILE A 101 6.84 20.62 -6.65
C ILE A 101 8.30 21.06 -6.83
N THR A 102 8.60 22.35 -6.62
CA THR A 102 9.88 22.97 -6.97
C THR A 102 10.63 23.62 -5.80
N ASP A 103 9.98 23.85 -4.66
CA ASP A 103 10.63 24.41 -3.47
C ASP A 103 11.48 23.34 -2.77
N GLU A 104 12.79 23.39 -3.01
CA GLU A 104 13.77 22.43 -2.48
C GLU A 104 13.83 22.41 -0.94
N SER A 105 13.38 23.47 -0.27
CA SER A 105 13.34 23.55 1.19
C SER A 105 12.06 22.93 1.80
N SER A 106 11.06 22.62 0.98
CA SER A 106 9.78 22.12 1.43
C SER A 106 9.80 20.61 1.76
N ALA A 107 8.93 20.18 2.69
CA ALA A 107 8.75 18.76 2.98
C ALA A 107 8.25 17.99 1.75
N GLN A 108 7.41 18.61 0.92
CA GLN A 108 6.91 18.05 -0.34
C GLN A 108 8.06 17.71 -1.29
N TYR A 109 9.03 18.60 -1.44
CA TYR A 109 10.17 18.38 -2.29
C TYR A 109 11.09 17.29 -1.73
N GLN A 110 11.26 17.23 -0.41
CA GLN A 110 12.05 16.18 0.23
C GLN A 110 11.42 14.79 -0.01
N LEU A 111 10.11 14.66 0.16
CA LEU A 111 9.40 13.40 -0.12
C LEU A 111 9.47 13.01 -1.60
N LYS A 112 9.54 13.97 -2.51
CA LYS A 112 9.66 13.74 -3.96
C LYS A 112 10.89 12.90 -4.34
N TYR A 113 11.97 12.91 -3.55
CA TYR A 113 13.13 12.05 -3.81
C TYR A 113 12.81 10.54 -3.69
N GLU A 114 11.72 10.20 -3.01
CA GLU A 114 11.27 8.82 -2.84
C GLU A 114 10.27 8.39 -3.92
N TYR A 115 9.85 9.31 -4.81
CA TYR A 115 8.82 9.04 -5.81
C TYR A 115 9.31 8.04 -6.85
N LEU A 116 8.49 6.99 -7.04
CA LEU A 116 8.58 6.06 -8.17
C LEU A 116 7.35 6.26 -9.04
N SER A 117 7.50 6.18 -10.37
CA SER A 117 6.36 6.21 -11.28
C SER A 117 5.75 4.82 -11.40
N SER A 118 4.46 4.69 -11.11
CA SER A 118 3.72 3.46 -11.40
C SER A 118 3.56 3.25 -12.92
N ALA A 119 3.14 2.07 -13.32
CA ALA A 119 2.84 1.78 -14.73
C ALA A 119 1.72 2.66 -15.32
N SER A 120 0.85 3.20 -14.46
CA SER A 120 -0.23 4.13 -14.85
C SER A 120 0.17 5.61 -14.83
N GLY A 121 1.42 5.92 -14.46
CA GLY A 121 1.94 7.28 -14.35
C GLY A 121 1.67 7.98 -13.02
N ILE A 122 0.91 7.35 -12.11
CA ILE A 122 0.71 7.89 -10.75
C ILE A 122 2.01 7.70 -9.95
N MET A 123 2.44 8.72 -9.21
CA MET A 123 3.59 8.60 -8.32
C MET A 123 3.26 7.76 -7.11
N ILE A 124 4.22 6.95 -6.67
CA ILE A 124 4.12 6.09 -5.50
C ILE A 124 5.33 6.29 -4.58
N VAL A 125 5.10 6.15 -3.29
CA VAL A 125 6.11 5.99 -2.25
C VAL A 125 5.79 4.69 -1.52
N GLU A 126 6.76 3.80 -1.37
CA GLU A 126 6.52 2.43 -0.92
C GLU A 126 5.47 1.76 -1.82
N ASP A 127 4.27 1.48 -1.29
CA ASP A 127 3.14 0.88 -1.99
C ASP A 127 1.90 1.80 -2.01
N ARG A 128 2.08 3.12 -1.77
CA ARG A 128 1.03 4.12 -1.61
C ARG A 128 1.07 5.15 -2.73
N TYR A 129 -0.09 5.48 -3.30
CA TYR A 129 -0.21 6.55 -4.26
C TYR A 129 0.02 7.91 -3.59
N VAL A 130 0.81 8.77 -4.23
CA VAL A 130 1.06 10.12 -3.74
C VAL A 130 -0.08 11.03 -4.14
N ILE A 131 -0.65 11.74 -3.16
CA ILE A 131 -1.82 12.61 -3.36
C ILE A 131 -1.65 13.96 -2.69
N ALA A 132 -2.47 14.94 -3.12
CA ALA A 132 -2.73 16.17 -2.41
C ALA A 132 -4.16 16.19 -1.87
N LEU A 133 -4.31 16.67 -0.63
CA LEU A 133 -5.60 16.83 0.06
C LEU A 133 -5.78 18.27 0.54
N GLY A 134 -7.02 18.67 0.79
CA GLY A 134 -7.34 19.92 1.49
C GLY A 134 -6.91 19.87 2.97
N SER A 135 -6.65 21.04 3.54
CA SER A 135 -6.17 21.17 4.94
C SER A 135 -7.16 20.66 5.99
N TYR A 136 -8.42 20.45 5.64
CA TYR A 136 -9.41 19.79 6.50
C TYR A 136 -8.99 18.39 6.91
N TYR A 137 -8.40 17.61 6.00
CA TYR A 137 -8.02 16.22 6.26
C TYR A 137 -6.70 16.14 7.01
N THR A 138 -5.66 16.75 6.47
CA THR A 138 -4.34 16.84 7.10
C THR A 138 -3.48 17.85 6.35
N THR A 139 -2.52 18.43 7.06
CA THR A 139 -1.45 19.26 6.48
C THR A 139 -0.09 18.60 6.58
N GLU A 140 -0.04 17.38 7.13
CA GLU A 140 1.20 16.66 7.35
C GLU A 140 1.65 15.94 6.07
N ILE A 141 2.79 16.36 5.52
CA ILE A 141 3.43 15.69 4.38
C ILE A 141 4.05 14.36 4.85
N GLY A 142 3.83 13.30 4.08
CA GLY A 142 4.21 11.94 4.46
C GLY A 142 3.15 11.20 5.29
N CYS A 143 2.07 11.88 5.71
CA CYS A 143 0.97 11.23 6.41
C CYS A 143 0.35 10.12 5.54
N ARG A 144 0.20 8.93 6.09
CA ARG A 144 -0.51 7.82 5.45
C ARG A 144 -2.00 8.04 5.48
N VAL A 145 -2.66 7.82 4.38
CA VAL A 145 -4.11 7.92 4.26
C VAL A 145 -4.64 6.78 3.38
N ASP A 146 -5.88 6.37 3.61
CA ASP A 146 -6.56 5.43 2.73
C ASP A 146 -7.85 6.07 2.22
N LEU A 147 -8.07 5.99 0.91
CA LEU A 147 -9.35 6.34 0.30
C LEU A 147 -10.26 5.11 0.34
N VAL A 148 -11.35 5.19 1.07
CA VAL A 148 -12.38 4.16 1.08
C VAL A 148 -13.38 4.51 -0.01
N MET A 149 -13.45 3.68 -1.05
CA MET A 149 -14.35 3.89 -2.18
C MET A 149 -15.76 3.35 -1.86
N GLU A 150 -16.80 3.90 -2.48
CA GLU A 150 -18.17 3.41 -2.31
C GLU A 150 -18.38 1.95 -2.70
N ASN A 151 -17.56 1.44 -3.61
CA ASN A 151 -17.58 0.01 -4.01
C ASN A 151 -16.90 -0.92 -3.01
N GLY A 152 -16.37 -0.38 -1.89
CA GLY A 152 -15.67 -1.12 -0.84
C GLY A 152 -14.16 -1.29 -1.08
N GLU A 153 -13.62 -0.86 -2.22
CA GLU A 153 -12.17 -0.84 -2.45
C GLU A 153 -11.48 0.15 -1.50
N VAL A 154 -10.28 -0.20 -1.07
CA VAL A 154 -9.43 0.67 -0.26
C VAL A 154 -8.16 0.97 -1.03
N VAL A 155 -7.96 2.25 -1.36
CA VAL A 155 -6.80 2.73 -2.10
C VAL A 155 -5.82 3.37 -1.13
N ARG A 156 -4.65 2.75 -0.95
CA ARG A 156 -3.61 3.24 -0.06
C ARG A 156 -2.88 4.44 -0.65
N CYS A 157 -2.84 5.53 0.09
CA CYS A 157 -2.23 6.77 -0.33
C CYS A 157 -1.29 7.35 0.74
N ILE A 158 -0.46 8.30 0.30
CA ILE A 158 0.40 9.11 1.16
C ILE A 158 0.27 10.57 0.73
N VAL A 159 0.24 11.47 1.69
CA VAL A 159 0.10 12.91 1.42
C VAL A 159 1.44 13.46 0.95
N GLY A 160 1.52 13.81 -0.33
CA GLY A 160 2.70 14.43 -0.94
C GLY A 160 2.60 15.93 -1.07
N ASP A 161 1.37 16.48 -1.01
CA ASP A 161 1.13 17.92 -1.07
C ASP A 161 -0.19 18.29 -0.38
N CYS A 162 -0.35 19.57 -0.05
CA CYS A 162 -1.58 20.15 0.47
C CYS A 162 -2.17 21.13 -0.54
N LYS A 163 -3.47 20.99 -0.82
CA LYS A 163 -4.20 22.00 -1.60
C LYS A 163 -4.20 23.32 -0.83
N ALA A 164 -3.82 24.41 -1.51
CA ALA A 164 -3.89 25.73 -0.91
C ALA A 164 -5.35 26.10 -0.58
N ASP A 165 -5.62 26.61 0.63
CA ASP A 165 -6.97 26.96 1.09
C ASP A 165 -7.69 27.95 0.16
N CYS A 166 -6.96 28.84 -0.53
CA CYS A 166 -7.53 29.73 -1.52
C CYS A 166 -8.04 29.03 -2.80
N HIS A 167 -7.69 27.77 -3.01
CA HIS A 167 -8.14 26.94 -4.14
C HIS A 167 -9.19 25.91 -3.72
N THR A 168 -9.51 25.83 -2.43
CA THR A 168 -10.52 24.92 -1.91
C THR A 168 -11.83 25.64 -1.58
N ASP A 169 -12.87 24.88 -1.29
CA ASP A 169 -14.14 25.41 -0.78
C ASP A 169 -13.95 25.99 0.63
N SER A 170 -14.99 26.64 1.16
CA SER A 170 -14.95 27.28 2.49
C SER A 170 -14.68 26.31 3.65
N THR A 171 -14.74 25.01 3.40
CA THR A 171 -14.48 23.95 4.39
C THR A 171 -13.13 23.27 4.20
N ASN A 172 -12.37 23.66 3.18
CA ASN A 172 -11.08 23.09 2.80
C ASN A 172 -11.12 21.56 2.53
N ARG A 173 -12.27 21.06 2.04
CA ARG A 173 -12.48 19.63 1.77
C ARG A 173 -12.27 19.26 0.31
N GLN A 174 -12.59 20.15 -0.61
CA GLN A 174 -12.55 19.89 -2.05
C GLN A 174 -12.10 21.13 -2.82
N HIS A 175 -11.62 20.95 -4.03
CA HIS A 175 -11.25 22.04 -4.91
C HIS A 175 -12.49 22.86 -5.31
N SER A 176 -12.38 24.19 -5.23
CA SER A 176 -13.53 25.12 -5.38
C SER A 176 -14.12 25.18 -6.78
N VAL A 177 -13.36 24.76 -7.82
CA VAL A 177 -13.78 24.86 -9.22
C VAL A 177 -14.29 23.53 -9.76
N ASP A 178 -13.56 22.43 -9.55
CA ASP A 178 -13.88 21.12 -10.13
C ASP A 178 -14.46 20.11 -9.12
N GLY A 179 -14.52 20.46 -7.82
CA GLY A 179 -15.08 19.62 -6.77
C GLY A 179 -14.20 18.41 -6.41
N SER A 180 -12.98 18.29 -6.94
CA SER A 180 -12.11 17.16 -6.61
C SER A 180 -11.68 17.20 -5.15
N VAL A 181 -11.97 16.13 -4.41
CA VAL A 181 -11.51 15.94 -3.03
C VAL A 181 -10.02 15.64 -3.03
N VAL A 182 -9.61 14.74 -3.90
CA VAL A 182 -8.24 14.25 -4.02
C VAL A 182 -7.63 14.70 -5.34
N GLU A 183 -6.36 15.11 -5.31
CA GLU A 183 -5.55 15.35 -6.50
C GLU A 183 -4.34 14.40 -6.46
N PHE A 184 -4.17 13.61 -7.52
CA PHE A 184 -3.06 12.67 -7.60
C PHE A 184 -1.80 13.32 -8.14
N ILE A 185 -0.64 13.00 -7.53
CA ILE A 185 0.64 13.44 -8.05
C ILE A 185 1.10 12.44 -9.10
N VAL A 186 1.43 12.92 -10.29
CA VAL A 186 1.71 12.07 -11.46
C VAL A 186 2.99 12.47 -12.17
N CYS A 187 3.50 11.56 -13.02
CA CYS A 187 4.38 11.88 -14.13
C CYS A 187 3.52 11.94 -15.40
N THR A 188 3.22 13.15 -15.89
CA THR A 188 2.29 13.32 -17.02
C THR A 188 2.77 12.64 -18.29
N ASP A 189 4.09 12.47 -18.47
CA ASP A 189 4.66 11.79 -19.64
C ASP A 189 4.29 10.29 -19.68
N ASN A 190 3.98 9.69 -18.52
CA ASN A 190 3.62 8.29 -18.37
C ASN A 190 2.08 8.05 -18.34
N LEU A 191 1.28 9.12 -18.36
CA LEU A 191 -0.18 8.98 -18.39
C LEU A 191 -0.68 8.49 -19.76
N SER A 192 -1.72 7.67 -19.75
CA SER A 192 -2.40 7.27 -20.98
C SER A 192 -3.09 8.47 -21.66
N ASP A 193 -3.28 8.37 -22.98
CA ASP A 193 -4.00 9.40 -23.75
C ASP A 193 -5.42 9.62 -23.22
N LYS A 194 -6.08 8.56 -22.75
CA LYS A 194 -7.42 8.64 -22.18
C LYS A 194 -7.44 9.51 -20.92
N VAL A 195 -6.51 9.29 -19.98
CA VAL A 195 -6.41 10.08 -18.75
C VAL A 195 -6.15 11.55 -19.08
N ARG A 196 -5.21 11.82 -20.00
CA ARG A 196 -4.92 13.19 -20.44
C ARG A 196 -6.10 13.88 -21.10
N ALA A 197 -6.84 13.16 -21.95
CA ALA A 197 -8.00 13.71 -22.64
C ALA A 197 -9.18 14.01 -21.69
N MET A 198 -9.38 13.16 -20.68
CA MET A 198 -10.47 13.31 -19.70
C MET A 198 -10.13 14.24 -18.55
N GLY A 199 -8.83 14.47 -18.28
CA GLY A 199 -8.39 15.22 -17.11
C GLY A 199 -8.69 14.53 -15.77
N ASP A 200 -9.07 13.25 -15.81
CA ASP A 200 -9.55 12.48 -14.66
C ASP A 200 -8.67 11.23 -14.46
N ILE A 201 -8.00 11.18 -13.32
CA ILE A 201 -7.09 10.08 -12.98
C ILE A 201 -7.81 8.76 -12.70
N SER A 202 -9.12 8.76 -12.49
CA SER A 202 -9.93 7.55 -12.30
C SER A 202 -9.80 6.57 -13.46
N TYR A 203 -9.47 7.07 -14.65
CA TYR A 203 -9.22 6.22 -15.82
C TYR A 203 -7.84 5.55 -15.85
N ALA A 204 -6.97 5.86 -14.90
CA ALA A 204 -5.63 5.25 -14.80
C ALA A 204 -5.64 3.92 -14.03
N ASP A 205 -6.57 3.77 -13.08
CA ASP A 205 -6.70 2.58 -12.24
C ASP A 205 -8.19 2.30 -11.96
N PRO A 206 -8.71 1.11 -12.29
CA PRO A 206 -10.12 0.74 -12.05
C PRO A 206 -10.56 0.89 -10.59
N ARG A 207 -9.65 0.75 -9.62
CA ARG A 207 -9.94 0.94 -8.19
C ARG A 207 -10.33 2.38 -7.84
N LEU A 208 -9.96 3.36 -8.67
CA LEU A 208 -10.27 4.78 -8.50
C LEU A 208 -11.62 5.18 -9.10
N MET A 209 -12.34 4.25 -9.72
CA MET A 209 -13.65 4.53 -10.33
C MET A 209 -14.73 4.70 -9.27
N GLY A 210 -15.62 5.68 -9.45
CA GLY A 210 -16.73 5.98 -8.53
C GLY A 210 -16.36 7.02 -7.47
N GLU A 211 -17.24 7.15 -6.48
CA GLU A 211 -17.07 8.13 -5.40
C GLU A 211 -16.20 7.56 -4.26
N ILE A 212 -15.57 8.47 -3.53
CA ILE A 212 -14.90 8.18 -2.26
C ILE A 212 -15.97 8.28 -1.17
N ALA A 213 -16.15 7.22 -0.38
CA ALA A 213 -17.09 7.19 0.73
C ALA A 213 -16.53 7.89 1.97
N SER A 214 -15.23 7.69 2.26
CA SER A 214 -14.52 8.31 3.39
C SER A 214 -13.02 8.31 3.16
N ILE A 215 -12.29 9.09 3.97
CA ILE A 215 -10.83 9.11 4.03
C ILE A 215 -10.41 8.70 5.43
N ARG A 216 -9.54 7.67 5.53
CA ARG A 216 -8.87 7.30 6.78
C ARG A 216 -7.53 7.99 6.85
N VAL A 217 -7.35 8.81 7.87
CA VAL A 217 -6.09 9.53 8.13
C VAL A 217 -5.39 8.83 9.30
N TYR A 218 -4.20 8.28 9.06
CA TYR A 218 -3.44 7.58 10.09
C TYR A 218 -2.86 8.57 11.09
N THR A 219 -2.94 8.24 12.38
CA THR A 219 -2.44 9.09 13.47
C THR A 219 -1.04 8.67 13.93
N GLU A 220 -0.57 7.52 13.46
CA GLU A 220 0.78 6.99 13.73
C GLU A 220 1.33 6.47 12.38
N ASN A 221 2.51 6.99 11.97
CA ASN A 221 3.20 6.65 10.72
C ASN A 221 4.20 5.51 10.92
#